data_2e8518581d0f733b1aa038ef8ba853cf
#
_entry.id   2e8518581d0f733b1aa038ef8ba853cf
#
_cell.length_a   1.000
_cell.length_b   1.000
_cell.length_c   1.000
_cell.angle_alpha   90.00
_cell.angle_beta   90.00
_cell.angle_gamma   90.00
#
_symmetry.space_group_name_H-M   'P 1'
#
loop_
_entity.id
_entity.type
_entity.pdbx_description
1 polymer ?
#
loop_
_entity_poly.entity_id
_entity_poly.type
_entity_poly.pdbx_seq_one_letter_code
_entity_poly.pdbx_strand_id
1 'polypeptide(L)'
;MDLFSILTLIGGLALFLYGMNAMGDGLAKVSGGKLEKILENLTSNPIKAVLLGAGVTAVIQSSSATTVMVVGFVNSGIMKLSQAVGVIMGANIGTTVTSWILSLTGIQSDNFIIQMFKPTSFSPVLAIIGVIFILFINDSKKKDIGTIFIGFAILMYGMDMMSSAVKPLAEVPEFTNLLLKFSNPLLGVIAGRSEEHTSELQSPY
;
A
#
# COMPACT_ATOMS: atom_id res chain seq x y z
N MET A 1 -21.79 -4.85 -16.82
CA MET A 1 -20.49 -5.59 -16.82
C MET A 1 -20.76 -6.97 -17.42
N ASP A 2 -19.95 -7.38 -18.36
CA ASP A 2 -19.98 -8.75 -18.86
C ASP A 2 -19.10 -9.69 -18.00
N LEU A 3 -19.20 -10.99 -18.23
CA LEU A 3 -18.42 -12.00 -17.49
C LEU A 3 -16.91 -11.75 -17.58
N PHE A 4 -16.44 -11.29 -18.73
CA PHE A 4 -15.01 -11.03 -18.94
C PHE A 4 -14.53 -9.82 -18.15
N SER A 5 -15.33 -8.77 -17.99
CA SER A 5 -15.01 -7.63 -17.13
C SER A 5 -14.90 -8.05 -15.65
N ILE A 6 -15.78 -8.95 -15.19
CA ILE A 6 -15.72 -9.49 -13.83
C ILE A 6 -14.46 -10.32 -13.63
N LEU A 7 -14.12 -11.20 -14.57
CA LEU A 7 -12.90 -12.00 -14.52
C LEU A 7 -11.64 -11.11 -14.55
N THR A 8 -11.64 -10.06 -15.35
CA THR A 8 -10.55 -9.08 -15.40
C THR A 8 -10.40 -8.32 -14.09
N LEU A 9 -11.52 -7.95 -13.46
CA LEU A 9 -11.51 -7.29 -12.15
C LEU A 9 -10.92 -8.20 -11.06
N ILE A 10 -11.39 -9.45 -10.99
CA ILE A 10 -10.91 -10.43 -10.01
C ILE A 10 -9.44 -10.78 -10.26
N GLY A 11 -9.06 -10.98 -11.52
CA GLY A 11 -7.67 -11.22 -11.91
C GLY A 11 -6.75 -10.05 -11.56
N GLY A 12 -7.20 -8.82 -11.83
CA GLY A 12 -6.50 -7.59 -11.46
C GLY A 12 -6.33 -7.47 -9.94
N LEU A 13 -7.38 -7.78 -9.16
CA LEU A 13 -7.32 -7.80 -7.71
C LEU A 13 -6.31 -8.84 -7.19
N ALA A 14 -6.31 -10.04 -7.76
CA ALA A 14 -5.36 -11.09 -7.38
C ALA A 14 -3.90 -10.65 -7.63
N LEU A 15 -3.61 -10.04 -8.78
CA LEU A 15 -2.30 -9.50 -9.10
C LEU A 15 -1.92 -8.33 -8.18
N PHE A 16 -2.86 -7.43 -7.90
CA PHE A 16 -2.66 -6.31 -6.99
C PHE A 16 -2.25 -6.80 -5.58
N LEU A 17 -3.01 -7.75 -5.02
CA LEU A 17 -2.73 -8.31 -3.70
C LEU A 17 -1.40 -9.08 -3.67
N TYR A 18 -1.12 -9.86 -4.71
CA TYR A 18 0.17 -10.57 -4.82
C TYR A 18 1.34 -9.59 -4.91
N GLY A 19 1.24 -8.56 -5.76
CA GLY A 19 2.27 -7.54 -5.92
C GLY A 19 2.54 -6.78 -4.62
N MET A 20 1.48 -6.43 -3.89
CA MET A 20 1.56 -5.78 -2.58
C MET A 20 2.30 -6.66 -1.57
N ASN A 21 1.94 -7.94 -1.46
CA ASN A 21 2.60 -8.87 -0.55
C ASN A 21 4.07 -9.09 -0.93
N ALA A 22 4.36 -9.34 -2.21
CA ALA A 22 5.73 -9.55 -2.69
C ALA A 22 6.62 -8.32 -2.44
N MET A 23 6.09 -7.12 -2.66
CA MET A 23 6.78 -5.86 -2.37
C MET A 23 7.03 -5.70 -0.86
N GLY A 24 6.01 -5.95 -0.03
CA GLY A 24 6.11 -5.88 1.42
C GLY A 24 7.15 -6.85 1.99
N ASP A 25 7.11 -8.11 1.56
CA ASP A 25 8.08 -9.14 1.97
C ASP A 25 9.51 -8.77 1.57
N GLY A 26 9.70 -8.26 0.35
CA GLY A 26 10.99 -7.79 -0.12
C GLY A 26 11.52 -6.63 0.72
N LEU A 27 10.68 -5.64 1.02
CA LEU A 27 11.01 -4.50 1.89
C LEU A 27 11.36 -4.95 3.31
N ALA A 28 10.60 -5.86 3.89
CA ALA A 28 10.86 -6.42 5.22
C ALA A 28 12.24 -7.12 5.27
N LYS A 29 12.58 -7.93 4.25
CA LYS A 29 13.88 -8.60 4.14
C LYS A 29 15.04 -7.62 3.97
N VAL A 30 14.90 -6.63 3.08
CA VAL A 30 15.94 -5.61 2.85
C VAL A 30 16.17 -4.75 4.08
N SER A 31 15.11 -4.40 4.80
CA SER A 31 15.17 -3.59 6.02
C SER A 31 15.86 -4.32 7.18
N GLY A 32 15.71 -5.65 7.26
CA GLY A 32 16.27 -6.49 8.33
C GLY A 32 15.93 -5.94 9.73
N GLY A 33 16.68 -6.31 10.77
CA GLY A 33 16.50 -5.80 12.14
C GLY A 33 16.80 -4.30 12.34
N LYS A 34 17.02 -3.54 11.28
CA LYS A 34 17.24 -2.08 11.38
C LYS A 34 15.96 -1.35 11.74
N LEU A 35 14.79 -1.81 11.26
CA LEU A 35 13.49 -1.21 11.61
C LEU A 35 13.21 -1.31 13.11
N GLU A 36 13.52 -2.45 13.71
CA GLU A 36 13.38 -2.67 15.16
C GLU A 36 14.22 -1.67 15.96
N LYS A 37 15.51 -1.52 15.62
CA LYS A 37 16.42 -0.55 16.26
C LYS A 37 15.98 0.90 16.07
N ILE A 38 15.43 1.22 14.91
CA ILE A 38 14.92 2.57 14.62
C ILE A 38 13.67 2.84 15.46
N LEU A 39 12.75 1.88 15.57
CA LEU A 39 11.55 1.98 16.39
C LEU A 39 11.92 2.13 17.87
N GLU A 40 12.89 1.37 18.38
CA GLU A 40 13.35 1.44 19.77
C GLU A 40 13.91 2.83 20.13
N ASN A 41 14.75 3.41 19.25
CA ASN A 41 15.51 4.63 19.57
C ASN A 41 14.76 5.95 19.27
N LEU A 42 13.84 5.98 18.31
CA LEU A 42 13.22 7.22 17.86
C LEU A 42 11.86 7.53 18.46
N THR A 43 11.31 6.64 19.29
CA THR A 43 9.93 6.79 19.80
C THR A 43 9.80 7.62 21.07
N SER A 44 10.89 8.23 21.57
CA SER A 44 10.87 9.06 22.79
C SER A 44 10.02 10.33 22.68
N ASN A 45 9.77 10.82 21.46
CA ASN A 45 8.92 11.98 21.19
C ASN A 45 7.66 11.54 20.43
N PRO A 46 6.43 11.91 20.86
CA PRO A 46 5.18 11.51 20.21
C PRO A 46 5.11 11.85 18.72
N ILE A 47 5.56 13.04 18.34
CA ILE A 47 5.56 13.46 16.93
C ILE A 47 6.51 12.59 16.09
N LYS A 48 7.72 12.32 16.65
CA LYS A 48 8.67 11.43 15.98
C LYS A 48 8.13 9.99 15.89
N ALA A 49 7.40 9.53 16.91
CA ALA A 49 6.75 8.22 16.90
C ALA A 49 5.69 8.14 15.77
N VAL A 50 4.86 9.17 15.59
CA VAL A 50 3.88 9.25 14.49
C VAL A 50 4.58 9.26 13.13
N LEU A 51 5.58 10.12 12.93
CA LEU A 51 6.33 10.18 11.67
C LEU A 51 7.03 8.86 11.36
N LEU A 52 7.57 8.21 12.39
CA LEU A 52 8.22 6.91 12.25
C LEU A 52 7.23 5.82 11.88
N GLY A 53 6.07 5.75 12.56
CA GLY A 53 5.00 4.80 12.23
C GLY A 53 4.49 4.99 10.81
N ALA A 54 4.28 6.25 10.38
CA ALA A 54 3.90 6.56 9.00
C ALA A 54 4.98 6.10 8.00
N GLY A 55 6.25 6.38 8.27
CA GLY A 55 7.37 5.98 7.41
C GLY A 55 7.52 4.46 7.33
N VAL A 56 7.47 3.76 8.47
CA VAL A 56 7.57 2.30 8.52
C VAL A 56 6.43 1.66 7.73
N THR A 57 5.19 2.11 7.94
CA THR A 57 4.03 1.57 7.23
C THR A 57 4.05 1.91 5.75
N ALA A 58 4.48 3.11 5.36
CA ALA A 58 4.64 3.46 3.95
C ALA A 58 5.70 2.56 3.26
N VAL A 59 6.73 2.12 4.00
CA VAL A 59 7.76 1.19 3.49
C VAL A 59 7.25 -0.25 3.47
N ILE A 60 6.72 -0.75 4.60
CA ILE A 60 6.26 -2.15 4.73
C ILE A 60 4.95 -2.37 3.96
N GLN A 61 4.18 -1.31 3.70
CA GLN A 61 2.86 -1.34 3.05
C GLN A 61 1.81 -2.15 3.84
N SER A 62 2.02 -2.31 5.16
CA SER A 62 1.13 -3.05 6.04
C SER A 62 1.05 -2.38 7.41
N SER A 63 -0.06 -1.70 7.69
CA SER A 63 -0.34 -1.14 9.02
C SER A 63 -0.57 -2.22 10.07
N SER A 64 -1.19 -3.33 9.68
CA SER A 64 -1.41 -4.48 10.56
C SER A 64 -0.09 -5.12 11.01
N ALA A 65 0.85 -5.34 10.07
CA ALA A 65 2.18 -5.87 10.42
C ALA A 65 2.94 -4.90 11.33
N THR A 66 2.88 -3.60 11.06
CA THR A 66 3.49 -2.58 11.92
C THR A 66 2.86 -2.59 13.32
N THR A 67 1.53 -2.70 13.42
CA THR A 67 0.81 -2.76 14.69
C THR A 67 1.19 -4.00 15.49
N VAL A 68 1.20 -5.19 14.88
CA VAL A 68 1.59 -6.45 15.55
C VAL A 68 3.03 -6.37 16.05
N MET A 69 3.95 -5.83 15.25
CA MET A 69 5.34 -5.61 15.66
C MET A 69 5.44 -4.70 16.89
N VAL A 70 4.72 -3.58 16.88
CA VAL A 70 4.69 -2.61 17.99
C VAL A 70 4.09 -3.21 19.25
N VAL A 71 3.00 -3.99 19.13
CA VAL A 71 2.43 -4.75 20.26
C VAL A 71 3.44 -5.74 20.83
N GLY A 72 4.17 -6.46 19.97
CA GLY A 72 5.26 -7.33 20.38
C GLY A 72 6.35 -6.59 21.17
N PHE A 73 6.73 -5.38 20.77
CA PHE A 73 7.71 -4.56 21.48
C PHE A 73 7.21 -4.05 22.83
N VAL A 74 5.93 -3.71 22.94
CA VAL A 74 5.32 -3.36 24.24
C VAL A 74 5.32 -4.57 25.17
N ASN A 75 4.91 -5.73 24.68
CA ASN A 75 4.85 -6.97 25.48
C ASN A 75 6.24 -7.44 25.94
N SER A 76 7.27 -7.22 25.13
CA SER A 76 8.67 -7.54 25.48
C SER A 76 9.34 -6.47 26.36
N GLY A 77 8.66 -5.36 26.67
CA GLY A 77 9.21 -4.27 27.45
C GLY A 77 10.21 -3.35 26.72
N ILE A 78 10.40 -3.56 25.41
CA ILE A 78 11.27 -2.74 24.56
C ILE A 78 10.69 -1.33 24.35
N MET A 79 9.35 -1.23 24.30
CA MET A 79 8.63 0.01 24.04
C MET A 79 7.56 0.29 25.08
N LYS A 80 7.38 1.56 25.47
CA LYS A 80 6.27 1.96 26.35
C LYS A 80 4.98 2.08 25.56
N LEU A 81 3.84 1.81 26.19
CA LEU A 81 2.52 1.95 25.56
C LEU A 81 2.28 3.33 24.96
N SER A 82 2.71 4.40 25.65
CA SER A 82 2.59 5.78 25.14
C SER A 82 3.34 6.04 23.84
N GLN A 83 4.46 5.34 23.63
CA GLN A 83 5.23 5.39 22.38
C GLN A 83 4.52 4.60 21.26
N ALA A 84 4.01 3.41 21.63
CA ALA A 84 3.26 2.53 20.72
C ALA A 84 2.04 3.24 20.11
N VAL A 85 1.27 3.97 20.91
CA VAL A 85 0.12 4.75 20.43
C VAL A 85 0.54 5.71 19.31
N GLY A 86 1.64 6.44 19.48
CA GLY A 86 2.16 7.33 18.45
C GLY A 86 2.52 6.60 17.16
N VAL A 87 3.19 5.45 17.26
CA VAL A 87 3.55 4.65 16.07
C VAL A 87 2.33 4.09 15.37
N ILE A 88 1.32 3.59 16.11
CA ILE A 88 0.08 3.06 15.52
C ILE A 88 -0.72 4.18 14.82
N MET A 89 -0.83 5.35 15.43
CA MET A 89 -1.44 6.52 14.76
C MET A 89 -0.70 6.87 13.47
N GLY A 90 0.63 6.81 13.50
CA GLY A 90 1.46 7.01 12.33
C GLY A 90 1.25 5.93 11.27
N ALA A 91 1.11 4.67 11.67
CA ALA A 91 0.85 3.57 10.76
C ALA A 91 -0.44 3.78 9.94
N ASN A 92 -1.50 4.27 10.57
CA ASN A 92 -2.75 4.62 9.87
C ASN A 92 -2.54 5.75 8.86
N ILE A 93 -1.74 6.76 9.21
CA ILE A 93 -1.37 7.84 8.27
C ILE A 93 -0.54 7.27 7.12
N GLY A 94 0.40 6.35 7.39
CA GLY A 94 1.25 5.73 6.38
C GLY A 94 0.48 4.97 5.30
N THR A 95 -0.65 4.37 5.65
CA THR A 95 -1.55 3.72 4.69
C THR A 95 -2.13 4.71 3.68
N THR A 96 -2.41 5.95 4.09
CA THR A 96 -2.93 6.98 3.16
C THR A 96 -1.89 7.45 2.14
N VAL A 97 -0.60 7.36 2.46
CA VAL A 97 0.49 7.67 1.52
C VAL A 97 0.43 6.74 0.32
N THR A 98 0.16 5.45 0.53
CA THR A 98 -0.04 4.49 -0.56
C THR A 98 -1.21 4.89 -1.45
N SER A 99 -2.35 5.25 -0.85
CA SER A 99 -3.52 5.71 -1.59
C SER A 99 -3.23 6.98 -2.39
N TRP A 100 -2.42 7.89 -1.88
CA TRP A 100 -2.00 9.08 -2.62
C TRP A 100 -1.10 8.73 -3.81
N ILE A 101 -0.13 7.85 -3.63
CA ILE A 101 0.71 7.37 -4.74
C ILE A 101 -0.17 6.71 -5.82
N LEU A 102 -1.14 5.89 -5.41
CA LEU A 102 -2.07 5.23 -6.33
C LEU A 102 -2.97 6.25 -7.04
N SER A 103 -3.41 7.31 -6.37
CA SER A 103 -4.24 8.35 -7.01
C SER A 103 -3.52 9.09 -8.13
N LEU A 104 -2.18 9.17 -8.08
CA LEU A 104 -1.38 9.76 -9.16
C LEU A 104 -1.49 9.00 -10.48
N THR A 105 -1.86 7.71 -10.44
CA THR A 105 -2.06 6.90 -11.66
C THR A 105 -3.27 7.36 -12.48
N GLY A 106 -4.29 7.92 -11.80
CA GLY A 106 -5.50 8.45 -12.45
C GLY A 106 -5.33 9.80 -13.15
N ILE A 107 -4.21 10.50 -12.95
CA ILE A 107 -3.98 11.80 -13.56
C ILE A 107 -3.75 11.64 -15.06
N GLN A 108 -4.67 12.15 -15.87
CA GLN A 108 -4.50 12.25 -17.31
C GLN A 108 -3.89 13.63 -17.64
N SER A 109 -2.69 13.62 -18.19
CA SER A 109 -1.99 14.84 -18.62
C SER A 109 -1.23 14.53 -19.90
N ASP A 110 -1.33 15.45 -20.86
CA ASP A 110 -0.58 15.38 -22.12
C ASP A 110 0.90 15.82 -21.93
N ASN A 111 1.26 16.28 -20.76
CA ASN A 111 2.61 16.70 -20.47
C ASN A 111 3.52 15.48 -20.27
N PHE A 112 4.52 15.33 -21.14
CA PHE A 112 5.47 14.21 -21.14
C PHE A 112 6.15 14.00 -19.77
N ILE A 113 6.48 15.07 -19.05
CA ILE A 113 7.12 14.99 -17.74
C ILE A 113 6.17 14.35 -16.73
N ILE A 114 4.89 14.77 -16.70
CA ILE A 114 3.88 14.21 -15.78
C ILE A 114 3.62 12.74 -16.13
N GLN A 115 3.57 12.38 -17.42
CA GLN A 115 3.41 10.99 -17.84
C GLN A 115 4.59 10.12 -17.39
N MET A 116 5.81 10.63 -17.42
CA MET A 116 7.00 9.89 -17.03
C MET A 116 7.03 9.60 -15.50
N PHE A 117 6.43 10.48 -14.69
CA PHE A 117 6.33 10.30 -13.24
C PHE A 117 5.12 9.44 -12.80
N LYS A 118 4.24 9.02 -13.72
CA LYS A 118 3.16 8.09 -13.38
C LYS A 118 3.75 6.74 -12.97
N PRO A 119 3.30 6.15 -11.85
CA PRO A 119 3.75 4.84 -11.39
C PRO A 119 3.58 3.74 -12.46
N THR A 120 2.51 3.79 -13.22
CA THR A 120 2.25 2.85 -14.33
C THR A 120 3.24 2.98 -15.49
N SER A 121 3.79 4.18 -15.72
CA SER A 121 4.71 4.42 -16.84
C SER A 121 6.12 3.91 -16.57
N PHE A 122 6.61 4.01 -15.33
CA PHE A 122 7.94 3.52 -14.98
C PHE A 122 7.94 2.09 -14.42
N SER A 123 6.77 1.53 -14.10
CA SER A 123 6.68 0.15 -13.57
C SER A 123 7.27 -0.92 -14.51
N PRO A 124 7.16 -0.86 -15.86
CA PRO A 124 7.83 -1.82 -16.74
C PRO A 124 9.35 -1.75 -16.66
N VAL A 125 9.92 -0.56 -16.47
CA VAL A 125 11.37 -0.39 -16.30
C VAL A 125 11.83 -1.05 -14.99
N LEU A 126 11.08 -0.84 -13.90
CA LEU A 126 11.35 -1.51 -12.63
C LEU A 126 11.22 -3.03 -12.75
N ALA A 127 10.23 -3.54 -13.52
CA ALA A 127 10.09 -4.97 -13.77
C ALA A 127 11.34 -5.55 -14.45
N ILE A 128 11.87 -4.89 -15.49
CA ILE A 128 13.08 -5.33 -16.19
C ILE A 128 14.28 -5.37 -15.23
N ILE A 129 14.49 -4.30 -14.45
CA ILE A 129 15.59 -4.23 -13.47
C ILE A 129 15.38 -5.33 -12.41
N GLY A 130 14.14 -5.54 -11.93
CA GLY A 130 13.83 -6.56 -10.95
C GLY A 130 14.13 -7.97 -11.45
N VAL A 131 13.74 -8.30 -12.68
CA VAL A 131 14.05 -9.59 -13.32
C VAL A 131 15.57 -9.79 -13.44
N ILE A 132 16.31 -8.77 -13.88
CA ILE A 132 17.76 -8.84 -13.98
C ILE A 132 18.38 -9.12 -12.60
N PHE A 133 17.87 -8.47 -11.53
CA PHE A 133 18.39 -8.68 -10.17
C PHE A 133 18.11 -10.10 -9.67
N ILE A 134 16.94 -10.65 -9.96
CA ILE A 134 16.57 -12.01 -9.50
C ILE A 134 17.31 -13.09 -10.28
N LEU A 135 17.42 -12.95 -11.60
CA LEU A 135 17.93 -14.02 -12.46
C LEU A 135 19.47 -14.00 -12.61
N PHE A 136 20.06 -12.83 -12.68
CA PHE A 136 21.49 -12.69 -13.04
C PHE A 136 22.39 -12.31 -11.87
N ILE A 137 21.85 -11.89 -10.73
CA ILE A 137 22.66 -11.47 -9.58
C ILE A 137 22.52 -12.52 -8.46
N ASN A 138 23.66 -12.97 -7.92
CA ASN A 138 23.68 -13.97 -6.85
C ASN A 138 23.62 -13.38 -5.43
N ASP A 139 23.64 -12.04 -5.28
CA ASP A 139 23.55 -11.34 -4.00
C ASP A 139 22.10 -11.39 -3.49
N SER A 140 21.91 -11.95 -2.28
CA SER A 140 20.59 -12.08 -1.65
C SER A 140 19.89 -10.73 -1.49
N LYS A 141 20.57 -9.68 -1.05
CA LYS A 141 19.97 -8.35 -0.88
C LYS A 141 19.49 -7.74 -2.19
N LYS A 142 20.25 -7.95 -3.27
CA LYS A 142 19.86 -7.47 -4.60
C LYS A 142 18.68 -8.26 -5.15
N LYS A 143 18.59 -9.57 -4.85
CA LYS A 143 17.40 -10.37 -5.17
C LYS A 143 16.15 -9.88 -4.44
N ASP A 144 16.29 -9.53 -3.16
CA ASP A 144 15.18 -8.97 -2.39
C ASP A 144 14.74 -7.61 -2.96
N ILE A 145 15.66 -6.74 -3.36
CA ILE A 145 15.36 -5.49 -4.09
C ILE A 145 14.68 -5.80 -5.43
N GLY A 146 15.14 -6.82 -6.15
CA GLY A 146 14.49 -7.28 -7.38
C GLY A 146 13.04 -7.70 -7.15
N THR A 147 12.78 -8.40 -6.04
CA THR A 147 11.43 -8.79 -5.63
C THR A 147 10.53 -7.58 -5.36
N ILE A 148 11.07 -6.53 -4.72
CA ILE A 148 10.35 -5.27 -4.51
C ILE A 148 9.93 -4.65 -5.85
N PHE A 149 10.86 -4.55 -6.79
CA PHE A 149 10.60 -3.94 -8.10
C PHE A 149 9.57 -4.73 -8.92
N ILE A 150 9.65 -6.05 -8.92
CA ILE A 150 8.66 -6.91 -9.59
C ILE A 150 7.31 -6.83 -8.88
N GLY A 151 7.30 -6.87 -7.53
CA GLY A 151 6.10 -6.72 -6.73
C GLY A 151 5.37 -5.42 -7.05
N PHE A 152 6.11 -4.30 -7.11
CA PHE A 152 5.56 -3.01 -7.50
C PHE A 152 4.97 -3.03 -8.93
N ALA A 153 5.69 -3.60 -9.89
CA ALA A 153 5.22 -3.67 -11.28
C ALA A 153 3.93 -4.51 -11.40
N ILE A 154 3.87 -5.67 -10.72
CA ILE A 154 2.68 -6.53 -10.71
C ILE A 154 1.50 -5.81 -10.03
N LEU A 155 1.74 -5.09 -8.93
CA LEU A 155 0.74 -4.29 -8.24
C LEU A 155 0.15 -3.23 -9.17
N MET A 156 1.00 -2.48 -9.87
CA MET A 156 0.57 -1.44 -10.82
C MET A 156 -0.23 -2.03 -11.99
N TYR A 157 0.21 -3.16 -12.51
CA TYR A 157 -0.50 -3.86 -13.58
C TYR A 157 -1.88 -4.37 -13.13
N GLY A 158 -1.94 -4.97 -11.93
CA GLY A 158 -3.21 -5.42 -11.33
C GLY A 158 -4.20 -4.27 -11.14
N MET A 159 -3.71 -3.11 -10.68
CA MET A 159 -4.52 -1.92 -10.53
C MET A 159 -5.02 -1.38 -11.87
N ASP A 160 -4.19 -1.36 -12.92
CA ASP A 160 -4.60 -0.94 -14.26
C ASP A 160 -5.67 -1.86 -14.85
N MET A 161 -5.53 -3.17 -14.65
CA MET A 161 -6.55 -4.16 -15.01
C MET A 161 -7.89 -3.89 -14.30
N MET A 162 -7.87 -3.66 -12.98
CA MET A 162 -9.08 -3.33 -12.21
C MET A 162 -9.72 -2.03 -12.71
N SER A 163 -8.91 -0.99 -12.90
CA SER A 163 -9.38 0.31 -13.40
C SER A 163 -10.05 0.18 -14.77
N SER A 164 -9.44 -0.57 -15.68
CA SER A 164 -9.97 -0.82 -17.02
C SER A 164 -11.29 -1.60 -16.98
N ALA A 165 -11.40 -2.58 -16.07
CA ALA A 165 -12.61 -3.39 -15.92
C ALA A 165 -13.81 -2.59 -15.38
N VAL A 166 -13.57 -1.58 -14.51
CA VAL A 166 -14.64 -0.77 -13.92
C VAL A 166 -14.93 0.52 -14.70
N LYS A 167 -14.06 0.93 -15.62
CA LYS A 167 -14.23 2.15 -16.40
C LYS A 167 -15.58 2.28 -17.09
N PRO A 168 -16.18 1.22 -17.69
CA PRO A 168 -17.50 1.30 -18.29
C PRO A 168 -18.63 1.63 -17.30
N LEU A 169 -18.44 1.32 -15.99
CA LEU A 169 -19.42 1.67 -14.94
C LEU A 169 -19.52 3.17 -14.71
N ALA A 170 -18.45 3.92 -14.94
CA ALA A 170 -18.48 5.38 -14.83
C ALA A 170 -19.40 6.06 -15.85
N GLU A 171 -19.77 5.36 -16.93
CA GLU A 171 -20.67 5.82 -17.97
C GLU A 171 -22.14 5.47 -17.67
N VAL A 172 -22.40 4.68 -16.60
CA VAL A 172 -23.73 4.25 -16.17
C VAL A 172 -24.32 5.29 -15.22
N PRO A 173 -25.42 6.00 -15.60
CA PRO A 173 -25.99 7.08 -14.79
C PRO A 173 -26.43 6.65 -13.40
N GLU A 174 -26.95 5.43 -13.23
CA GLU A 174 -27.38 4.87 -11.96
C GLU A 174 -26.20 4.72 -10.98
N PHE A 175 -25.06 4.29 -11.48
CA PHE A 175 -23.83 4.14 -10.69
C PHE A 175 -23.27 5.52 -10.30
N THR A 176 -23.22 6.45 -11.24
CA THR A 176 -22.73 7.80 -10.98
C THR A 176 -23.63 8.53 -9.97
N ASN A 177 -24.96 8.39 -10.10
CA ASN A 177 -25.94 8.98 -9.16
C ASN A 177 -25.81 8.36 -7.75
N LEU A 178 -25.47 7.08 -7.63
CA LEU A 178 -25.21 6.45 -6.34
C LEU A 178 -23.98 7.08 -5.66
N LEU A 179 -22.90 7.29 -6.40
CA LEU A 179 -21.69 7.94 -5.88
C LEU A 179 -21.94 9.40 -5.48
N LEU A 180 -22.78 10.12 -6.22
CA LEU A 180 -23.16 11.51 -5.92
C LEU A 180 -23.93 11.64 -4.60
N LYS A 181 -24.62 10.59 -4.11
CA LYS A 181 -25.23 10.60 -2.77
C LYS A 181 -24.22 10.75 -1.64
N PHE A 182 -22.97 10.34 -1.87
CA PHE A 182 -21.85 10.50 -0.92
C PHE A 182 -21.05 11.80 -1.12
N SER A 183 -21.57 12.74 -1.91
CA SER A 183 -20.94 14.06 -2.11
C SER A 183 -20.92 14.92 -0.85
N ASN A 184 -21.76 14.59 0.15
CA ASN A 184 -21.68 15.22 1.47
C ASN A 184 -20.46 14.65 2.23
N PRO A 185 -19.47 15.51 2.61
CA PRO A 185 -18.25 15.07 3.27
C PRO A 185 -18.47 14.24 4.54
N LEU A 186 -19.52 14.58 5.32
CA LEU A 186 -19.84 13.84 6.55
C LEU A 186 -20.32 12.42 6.25
N LEU A 187 -21.18 12.25 5.23
CA LEU A 187 -21.66 10.92 4.82
C LEU A 187 -20.51 10.09 4.23
N GLY A 188 -19.60 10.72 3.47
CA GLY A 188 -18.40 10.06 2.94
C GLY A 188 -17.47 9.56 4.05
N VAL A 189 -17.24 10.37 5.09
CA VAL A 189 -16.43 9.99 6.26
C VAL A 189 -17.09 8.84 7.05
N ILE A 190 -18.42 8.91 7.28
CA ILE A 190 -19.13 7.85 8.01
C ILE A 190 -19.10 6.54 7.21
N ALA A 191 -19.33 6.58 5.90
CA ALA A 191 -19.29 5.40 5.05
C ALA A 191 -17.89 4.78 5.01
N GLY A 192 -16.81 5.58 4.83
CA GLY A 192 -15.44 5.11 4.85
C GLY A 192 -15.03 4.50 6.19
N ARG A 193 -15.40 5.13 7.31
CA ARG A 193 -15.11 4.62 8.64
C ARG A 193 -15.86 3.32 8.97
N SER A 194 -17.10 3.15 8.48
CA SER A 194 -17.88 1.93 8.73
C SER A 194 -17.24 0.71 8.05
N GLU A 195 -16.61 0.89 6.91
CA GLU A 195 -15.90 -0.18 6.20
C GLU A 195 -14.62 -0.60 6.92
N GLU A 196 -13.86 0.37 7.43
CA GLU A 196 -12.64 0.10 8.23
C GLU A 196 -12.97 -0.71 9.50
N HIS A 197 -14.05 -0.36 10.22
CA HIS A 197 -14.50 -1.09 11.40
C HIS A 197 -14.88 -2.55 11.11
N THR A 198 -15.48 -2.82 9.94
CA THR A 198 -15.85 -4.19 9.56
C THR A 198 -14.65 -5.04 9.19
N SER A 199 -13.63 -4.48 8.57
CA SER A 199 -12.41 -5.21 8.21
C SER A 199 -11.54 -5.52 9.44
N GLU A 200 -11.49 -4.64 10.46
CA GLU A 200 -10.77 -4.89 11.72
C GLU A 200 -11.46 -5.96 12.57
N LEU A 201 -12.81 -5.98 12.62
CA LEU A 201 -13.57 -7.00 13.36
C LEU A 201 -13.52 -8.40 12.73
N GLN A 202 -13.19 -8.50 11.45
CA GLN A 202 -13.04 -9.77 10.73
C GLN A 202 -11.61 -10.33 10.83
N SER A 203 -10.66 -9.58 11.38
CA SER A 203 -9.32 -10.10 11.66
C SER A 203 -9.39 -10.96 12.94
N PRO A 204 -9.18 -12.29 12.86
CA PRO A 204 -9.31 -13.17 14.02
C PRO A 204 -8.11 -13.11 14.98
N TYR A 205 -7.25 -12.06 14.87
CA TYR A 205 -6.06 -11.91 15.72
C TYR A 205 -5.82 -10.45 16.13
#